data_be5e29aa361642f9385ca827fa799abf
#
_entry.id   be5e29aa361642f9385ca827fa799abf
#
_cell.length_a   1.000
_cell.length_b   1.000
_cell.length_c   1.000
_cell.angle_alpha   90.00
_cell.angle_beta   90.00
_cell.angle_gamma   90.00
#
_symmetry.space_group_name_H-M   'P 1'
#
loop_
_entity.id
_entity.type
_entity.pdbx_description
1 polymer ?
#
loop_
_entity_poly.entity_id
_entity_poly.type
_entity_poly.pdbx_seq_one_letter_code
_entity_poly.pdbx_strand_id
1 'polypeptide(L)'
;MPVLTSGQQERKSKQRKIRNSEYYDMEGTFDRLYAESKKDKTFNHLMEIIESEENIKLAYRTIKKNTGSDTSGVDKRTIADLAKLSEEEYVRLIRKQFSNYHPRPVRRVEIPKPNGKTRPLGIPTIVDRIVQQCILQVMEPICEAKFSENSNGFRPNRSAETAIAQCMRLIQVQHLYHVVDLDIKGFFDNISHTKLIRQIWALGIRDKKLLCIIKEMLKAPVVLPNGKKTYPARGTPQGGILSPLLANIVLNELDWWIASQWEEMPTKTKFKTRSNAQGTEIKSHAYRALRRSRLKEMHAVRYADDFKIFCATHEDAVRAYKATELWLKERLGLEISPDKSKVVNLKRQYSDFLGFKLKVRKKGKKYVVRSHMSDKAYKKAHEKVSEEVKKLAHSSDDNAQFMQLQKYNSVVAGLHEYYSISTEVSHDFSRLAFSINKQLRNRLKGDLSKKGQLRNGFIKEKYGASRQMRFLHGRPVVPLGYVQSKNAQHKRKSINKYTVKGREQIHKNLAIDTATMLWLMRNPVKGRTIEYADNRISLYAAQYGKCAVTGIPMDSHDIHCHHKVPVSNGGSDEYVNLILVSKAVHILIHASSEPTIEKYLKSLNLDNKQIEKLNKLRTMAEMPPIIL
;
A
#
# COMPACT_ATOMS: atom_id res chain seq x y z
N MET A 1 -31.35 23.78 -43.43
CA MET A 1 -31.12 23.93 -41.99
C MET A 1 -31.62 22.69 -41.28
N PRO A 2 -30.74 21.83 -40.73
CA PRO A 2 -31.17 20.78 -39.83
C PRO A 2 -30.97 21.25 -38.39
N VAL A 3 -31.98 21.04 -37.59
CA VAL A 3 -32.08 21.33 -36.16
C VAL A 3 -31.12 20.40 -35.38
N LEU A 4 -30.20 20.99 -34.62
CA LEU A 4 -29.32 20.30 -33.68
C LEU A 4 -30.14 19.94 -32.44
N THR A 5 -30.36 18.65 -32.20
CA THR A 5 -30.86 18.13 -30.93
C THR A 5 -29.66 17.93 -29.99
N SER A 6 -29.55 18.83 -29.02
CA SER A 6 -28.59 18.72 -27.90
C SER A 6 -29.11 17.71 -26.88
N GLY A 7 -28.56 16.52 -26.89
CA GLY A 7 -28.78 15.46 -25.90
C GLY A 7 -27.45 14.90 -25.41
N GLN A 8 -26.52 15.75 -24.94
CA GLN A 8 -25.39 15.26 -24.18
C GLN A 8 -25.78 15.04 -22.73
N GLN A 9 -26.12 13.79 -22.38
CA GLN A 9 -26.14 13.35 -20.99
C GLN A 9 -24.75 13.56 -20.38
N GLU A 10 -24.65 14.50 -19.45
CA GLU A 10 -23.48 14.63 -18.57
C GLU A 10 -23.25 13.30 -17.84
N ARG A 11 -22.24 12.55 -18.28
CA ARG A 11 -21.74 11.40 -17.52
C ARG A 11 -21.19 11.94 -16.21
N LYS A 12 -21.90 11.69 -15.08
CA LYS A 12 -21.40 11.97 -13.73
C LYS A 12 -19.99 11.43 -13.59
N SER A 13 -19.00 12.33 -13.51
CA SER A 13 -17.61 11.97 -13.34
C SER A 13 -17.43 11.31 -11.97
N LYS A 14 -16.84 10.12 -11.92
CA LYS A 14 -16.50 9.45 -10.65
C LYS A 14 -15.46 10.27 -9.92
N GLN A 15 -15.73 10.65 -8.68
CA GLN A 15 -14.87 11.47 -7.84
C GLN A 15 -13.54 10.77 -7.53
N ARG A 16 -12.42 11.43 -7.77
CA ARG A 16 -11.05 10.95 -7.53
C ARG A 16 -10.60 11.28 -6.09
N LYS A 17 -9.90 10.36 -5.41
CA LYS A 17 -9.25 10.62 -4.12
C LYS A 17 -7.84 11.17 -4.33
N ILE A 18 -7.47 12.23 -3.60
CA ILE A 18 -6.12 12.80 -3.59
C ILE A 18 -5.15 11.80 -2.95
N ARG A 19 -3.92 11.74 -3.49
CA ARG A 19 -2.83 10.93 -2.93
C ARG A 19 -1.91 11.74 -2.06
N ASN A 20 -1.07 11.05 -1.27
CA ASN A 20 -0.17 11.69 -0.34
C ASN A 20 0.75 12.74 -0.98
N SER A 21 1.33 12.46 -2.16
CA SER A 21 2.23 13.39 -2.86
C SER A 21 1.56 14.68 -3.34
N GLU A 22 0.28 14.61 -3.66
CA GLU A 22 -0.51 15.77 -4.09
C GLU A 22 -0.82 16.74 -2.92
N TYR A 23 -0.74 16.26 -1.67
CA TYR A 23 -1.03 17.09 -0.50
C TYR A 23 0.05 18.13 -0.18
N TYR A 24 1.27 17.95 -0.66
CA TYR A 24 2.39 18.85 -0.39
C TYR A 24 3.15 19.23 -1.65
N ASP A 25 2.49 19.24 -2.81
CA ASP A 25 3.04 19.68 -4.10
C ASP A 25 4.35 18.96 -4.51
N MET A 26 4.54 17.74 -4.01
CA MET A 26 5.75 16.96 -4.30
C MET A 26 5.67 16.16 -5.61
N GLU A 27 4.51 16.23 -6.30
CA GLU A 27 4.24 15.42 -7.49
C GLU A 27 5.21 15.76 -8.63
N GLY A 28 5.35 17.04 -8.96
CA GLY A 28 6.26 17.51 -10.02
C GLY A 28 7.72 17.19 -9.73
N THR A 29 8.14 17.27 -8.46
CA THR A 29 9.49 16.91 -8.03
C THR A 29 9.76 15.43 -8.22
N PHE A 30 8.85 14.55 -7.82
CA PHE A 30 9.00 13.11 -7.99
C PHE A 30 8.95 12.68 -9.46
N ASP A 31 8.12 13.32 -10.28
CA ASP A 31 8.07 13.09 -11.73
C ASP A 31 9.40 13.45 -12.40
N ARG A 32 9.98 14.60 -12.04
CA ARG A 32 11.28 15.04 -12.54
C ARG A 32 12.37 14.04 -12.17
N LEU A 33 12.47 13.62 -10.90
CA LEU A 33 13.45 12.63 -10.45
C LEU A 33 13.33 11.32 -11.22
N TYR A 34 12.10 10.83 -11.42
CA TYR A 34 11.85 9.63 -12.20
C TYR A 34 12.26 9.78 -13.67
N ALA A 35 11.88 10.89 -14.32
CA ALA A 35 12.18 11.14 -15.72
C ALA A 35 13.69 11.32 -15.98
N GLU A 36 14.38 12.01 -15.06
CA GLU A 36 15.84 12.20 -15.13
C GLU A 36 16.60 10.89 -14.89
N SER A 37 16.15 10.10 -13.91
CA SER A 37 16.72 8.77 -13.68
C SER A 37 16.57 7.84 -14.90
N LYS A 38 15.44 7.89 -15.60
CA LYS A 38 15.26 7.15 -16.86
C LYS A 38 16.25 7.54 -17.95
N LYS A 39 16.78 8.77 -17.92
CA LYS A 39 17.80 9.29 -18.84
C LYS A 39 19.23 9.08 -18.33
N ASP A 40 19.42 8.21 -17.34
CA ASP A 40 20.70 7.89 -16.73
C ASP A 40 21.43 9.10 -16.09
N LYS A 41 20.69 10.16 -15.71
CA LYS A 41 21.27 11.27 -14.96
C LYS A 41 21.65 10.85 -13.54
N THR A 42 22.65 11.51 -12.99
CA THR A 42 23.14 11.33 -11.62
C THR A 42 22.65 12.47 -10.71
N PHE A 43 22.50 12.18 -9.44
CA PHE A 43 21.90 13.06 -8.44
C PHE A 43 22.88 13.30 -7.29
N ASN A 44 23.40 14.54 -7.17
CA ASN A 44 24.40 14.93 -6.17
C ASN A 44 23.85 15.80 -5.05
N HIS A 45 22.66 16.41 -5.22
CA HIS A 45 22.04 17.39 -4.31
C HIS A 45 20.64 16.96 -3.89
N LEU A 46 20.49 15.69 -3.45
CA LEU A 46 19.19 15.17 -3.01
C LEU A 46 18.81 15.65 -1.62
N MET A 47 19.79 15.99 -0.78
CA MET A 47 19.51 16.45 0.58
C MET A 47 18.65 17.71 0.61
N GLU A 48 18.79 18.62 -0.37
CA GLU A 48 17.96 19.82 -0.48
C GLU A 48 16.46 19.47 -0.60
N ILE A 49 16.14 18.44 -1.39
CA ILE A 49 14.77 17.94 -1.55
C ILE A 49 14.34 17.15 -0.31
N ILE A 50 15.24 16.34 0.27
CA ILE A 50 14.94 15.52 1.44
C ILE A 50 14.63 16.38 2.66
N GLU A 51 15.37 17.49 2.85
CA GLU A 51 15.21 18.44 3.96
C GLU A 51 14.16 19.54 3.69
N SER A 52 13.52 19.53 2.49
CA SER A 52 12.48 20.50 2.19
C SER A 52 11.28 20.32 3.13
N GLU A 53 10.63 21.43 3.43
CA GLU A 53 9.49 21.48 4.35
C GLU A 53 8.34 20.58 3.87
N GLU A 54 8.05 20.64 2.56
CA GLU A 54 7.00 19.88 1.90
C GLU A 54 7.25 18.37 2.04
N ASN A 55 8.49 17.94 1.84
CA ASN A 55 8.88 16.52 1.97
C ASN A 55 8.79 16.04 3.42
N ILE A 56 9.20 16.88 4.38
CA ILE A 56 9.13 16.58 5.82
C ILE A 56 7.67 16.46 6.28
N LYS A 57 6.79 17.37 5.86
CA LYS A 57 5.36 17.32 6.17
C LYS A 57 4.68 16.12 5.52
N LEU A 58 5.03 15.79 4.28
CA LEU A 58 4.56 14.59 3.59
C LEU A 58 4.99 13.30 4.32
N ALA A 59 6.19 13.28 4.90
CA ALA A 59 6.67 12.15 5.70
C ALA A 59 5.84 11.95 6.98
N TYR A 60 5.49 13.03 7.69
CA TYR A 60 4.57 12.98 8.83
C TYR A 60 3.25 12.33 8.45
N ARG A 61 2.60 12.87 7.41
CA ARG A 61 1.31 12.36 6.91
C ARG A 61 1.36 10.88 6.54
N THR A 62 2.45 10.45 5.93
CA THR A 62 2.62 9.05 5.50
C THR A 62 2.79 8.12 6.69
N ILE A 63 3.63 8.50 7.67
CA ILE A 63 3.89 7.69 8.87
C ILE A 63 2.68 7.64 9.79
N LYS A 64 1.96 8.76 9.96
CA LYS A 64 0.75 8.86 10.79
C LYS A 64 -0.32 7.81 10.39
N LYS A 65 -0.44 7.51 9.11
CA LYS A 65 -1.40 6.52 8.59
C LYS A 65 -0.99 5.07 8.76
N ASN A 66 0.25 4.80 9.14
CA ASN A 66 0.74 3.45 9.31
C ASN A 66 0.24 2.85 10.64
N THR A 67 -0.25 1.61 10.60
CA THR A 67 -0.72 0.90 11.81
C THR A 67 0.35 0.76 12.90
N GLY A 68 1.64 0.91 12.56
CA GLY A 68 2.75 0.90 13.49
C GLY A 68 3.12 2.27 14.08
N SER A 69 2.39 3.36 13.73
CA SER A 69 2.68 4.73 14.19
C SER A 69 2.63 4.86 15.72
N ASP A 70 1.75 4.11 16.37
CA ASP A 70 1.58 4.07 17.82
C ASP A 70 2.53 3.10 18.52
N THR A 71 3.34 2.35 17.77
CA THR A 71 4.35 1.45 18.34
C THR A 71 5.64 2.22 18.58
N SER A 72 6.01 2.42 19.86
CA SER A 72 7.20 3.17 20.24
C SER A 72 8.52 2.41 19.98
N GLY A 73 9.60 3.16 19.71
CA GLY A 73 10.98 2.67 19.72
C GLY A 73 11.53 2.49 21.15
N VAL A 74 12.86 2.65 21.29
CA VAL A 74 13.54 2.62 22.60
C VAL A 74 13.24 3.86 23.45
N ASP A 75 12.85 4.96 22.83
CA ASP A 75 12.58 6.25 23.46
C ASP A 75 11.14 6.40 23.97
N LYS A 76 10.32 5.35 23.80
CA LYS A 76 8.90 5.29 24.17
C LYS A 76 8.00 6.33 23.48
N ARG A 77 8.51 7.11 22.51
CA ARG A 77 7.75 8.10 21.74
C ARG A 77 6.99 7.45 20.58
N THR A 78 5.84 8.03 20.27
CA THR A 78 4.96 7.64 19.18
C THR A 78 4.66 8.83 18.27
N ILE A 79 3.84 8.63 17.24
CA ILE A 79 3.41 9.73 16.37
C ILE A 79 2.58 10.78 17.13
N ALA A 80 1.84 10.37 18.17
CA ALA A 80 1.04 11.28 19.01
C ALA A 80 1.90 12.32 19.76
N ASP A 81 3.15 11.98 20.08
CA ASP A 81 4.07 12.93 20.73
C ASP A 81 4.56 13.99 19.72
N LEU A 82 4.73 13.62 18.46
CA LEU A 82 5.08 14.58 17.40
C LEU A 82 3.88 15.45 16.99
N ALA A 83 2.67 14.90 17.08
CA ALA A 83 1.42 15.59 16.75
C ALA A 83 1.20 16.89 17.57
N LYS A 84 1.79 16.97 18.76
CA LYS A 84 1.68 18.11 19.70
C LYS A 84 2.58 19.29 19.33
N LEU A 85 3.58 19.09 18.47
CA LEU A 85 4.50 20.13 18.05
C LEU A 85 3.82 21.10 17.08
N SER A 86 4.23 22.37 17.09
CA SER A 86 3.91 23.27 15.99
C SER A 86 4.54 22.80 14.69
N GLU A 87 4.05 23.29 13.56
CA GLU A 87 4.57 22.92 12.24
C GLU A 87 6.05 23.31 12.11
N GLU A 88 6.42 24.51 12.57
CA GLU A 88 7.79 25.00 12.55
C GLU A 88 8.70 24.20 13.48
N GLU A 89 8.25 23.88 14.70
CA GLU A 89 9.01 23.04 15.65
C GLU A 89 9.26 21.65 15.10
N TYR A 90 8.24 21.04 14.47
CA TYR A 90 8.35 19.74 13.86
C TYR A 90 9.37 19.74 12.70
N VAL A 91 9.27 20.69 11.77
CA VAL A 91 10.20 20.82 10.64
C VAL A 91 11.63 21.07 11.15
N ARG A 92 11.80 21.95 12.13
CA ARG A 92 13.08 22.25 12.77
C ARG A 92 13.68 21.01 13.43
N LEU A 93 12.88 20.25 14.15
CA LEU A 93 13.29 18.98 14.78
C LEU A 93 13.88 18.01 13.74
N ILE A 94 13.19 17.81 12.62
CA ILE A 94 13.65 16.85 11.59
C ILE A 94 14.87 17.38 10.84
N ARG A 95 14.93 18.67 10.49
CA ARG A 95 16.13 19.28 9.89
C ARG A 95 17.36 19.15 10.79
N LYS A 96 17.20 19.33 12.11
CA LYS A 96 18.25 19.13 13.09
C LYS A 96 18.78 17.69 13.09
N GLN A 97 17.95 16.69 12.84
CA GLN A 97 18.41 15.30 12.70
C GLN A 97 19.30 15.13 11.46
N PHE A 98 18.98 15.75 10.34
CA PHE A 98 19.78 15.65 9.12
C PHE A 98 21.11 16.40 9.19
N SER A 99 21.24 17.45 10.00
CA SER A 99 22.50 18.21 10.14
C SER A 99 23.60 17.39 10.78
N ASN A 100 23.27 16.53 11.74
CA ASN A 100 24.21 15.62 12.42
C ASN A 100 23.50 14.31 12.76
N TYR A 101 23.34 13.44 11.76
CA TYR A 101 22.54 12.23 11.91
C TYR A 101 23.25 11.14 12.70
N HIS A 102 22.71 10.85 13.87
CA HIS A 102 23.09 9.72 14.69
C HIS A 102 21.83 8.91 15.02
N PRO A 103 21.65 7.73 14.41
CA PRO A 103 20.45 6.91 14.63
C PRO A 103 20.38 6.44 16.09
N ARG A 104 19.20 6.52 16.68
CA ARG A 104 18.96 5.90 17.97
C ARG A 104 18.91 4.38 17.83
N PRO A 105 19.18 3.63 18.91
CA PRO A 105 19.11 2.18 18.85
C PRO A 105 17.74 1.68 18.40
N VAL A 106 17.75 0.61 17.62
CA VAL A 106 16.54 -0.07 17.13
C VAL A 106 16.07 -1.08 18.19
N ARG A 107 14.84 -1.01 18.63
CA ARG A 107 14.25 -1.97 19.58
C ARG A 107 13.93 -3.28 18.88
N ARG A 108 14.50 -4.40 19.32
CA ARG A 108 14.23 -5.74 18.82
C ARG A 108 12.95 -6.31 19.45
N VAL A 109 12.06 -6.83 18.62
CA VAL A 109 10.89 -7.61 19.04
C VAL A 109 10.89 -8.91 18.25
N GLU A 110 10.65 -10.03 18.92
CA GLU A 110 10.57 -11.33 18.29
C GLU A 110 9.12 -11.75 18.06
N ILE A 111 8.74 -11.91 16.79
CA ILE A 111 7.39 -12.35 16.42
C ILE A 111 7.40 -13.87 16.20
N PRO A 112 6.59 -14.65 16.91
CA PRO A 112 6.51 -16.10 16.72
C PRO A 112 6.07 -16.46 15.29
N LYS A 113 6.75 -17.45 14.69
CA LYS A 113 6.34 -18.07 13.43
C LYS A 113 5.58 -19.39 13.71
N PRO A 114 4.68 -19.82 12.80
CA PRO A 114 3.93 -21.09 12.97
C PRO A 114 4.80 -22.35 13.08
N ASN A 115 6.07 -22.26 12.73
CA ASN A 115 7.03 -23.38 12.79
C ASN A 115 7.89 -23.37 14.07
N GLY A 116 7.50 -22.64 15.11
CA GLY A 116 8.22 -22.51 16.38
C GLY A 116 9.44 -21.58 16.36
N LYS A 117 9.87 -21.10 15.16
CA LYS A 117 10.94 -20.09 15.04
C LYS A 117 10.38 -18.70 15.24
N THR A 118 11.23 -17.74 15.58
CA THR A 118 10.86 -16.32 15.68
C THR A 118 11.25 -15.54 14.43
N ARG A 119 10.58 -14.41 14.22
CA ARG A 119 10.97 -13.40 13.24
C ARG A 119 11.46 -12.18 13.99
N PRO A 120 12.74 -11.83 13.87
CA PRO A 120 13.27 -10.63 14.52
C PRO A 120 12.75 -9.38 13.80
N LEU A 121 11.96 -8.55 14.49
CA LEU A 121 11.49 -7.25 13.99
C LEU A 121 12.27 -6.15 14.70
N GLY A 122 12.83 -5.20 13.95
CA GLY A 122 13.46 -4.01 14.48
C GLY A 122 12.52 -2.81 14.41
N ILE A 123 12.32 -2.14 15.53
CA ILE A 123 11.45 -0.96 15.63
C ILE A 123 12.34 0.27 15.88
N PRO A 124 12.62 1.10 14.85
CA PRO A 124 13.31 2.38 15.03
C PRO A 124 12.44 3.37 15.81
N THR A 125 13.02 4.43 16.37
CA THR A 125 12.26 5.50 17.01
C THR A 125 11.36 6.20 15.99
N ILE A 126 10.32 6.90 16.47
CA ILE A 126 9.39 7.57 15.56
C ILE A 126 10.09 8.65 14.72
N VAL A 127 11.07 9.36 15.31
CA VAL A 127 11.87 10.36 14.60
C VAL A 127 12.73 9.71 13.52
N ASP A 128 13.43 8.60 13.80
CA ASP A 128 14.19 7.87 12.80
C ASP A 128 13.30 7.34 11.67
N ARG A 129 12.06 6.91 11.97
CA ARG A 129 11.09 6.52 10.94
C ARG A 129 10.69 7.67 10.03
N ILE A 130 10.53 8.88 10.57
CA ILE A 130 10.27 10.09 9.77
C ILE A 130 11.48 10.39 8.87
N VAL A 131 12.69 10.37 9.42
CA VAL A 131 13.92 10.58 8.63
C VAL A 131 14.05 9.56 7.50
N GLN A 132 13.81 8.28 7.79
CA GLN A 132 13.79 7.21 6.77
C GLN A 132 12.70 7.46 5.72
N GLN A 133 11.54 7.95 6.11
CA GLN A 133 10.43 8.25 5.20
C GLN A 133 10.77 9.43 4.28
N CYS A 134 11.40 10.49 4.79
CA CYS A 134 11.86 11.62 3.96
C CYS A 134 12.83 11.15 2.87
N ILE A 135 13.76 10.26 3.22
CA ILE A 135 14.72 9.67 2.27
C ILE A 135 14.00 8.74 1.27
N LEU A 136 13.10 7.88 1.76
CA LEU A 136 12.35 6.95 0.91
C LEU A 136 11.57 7.68 -0.19
N GLN A 137 10.89 8.77 0.13
CA GLN A 137 10.06 9.54 -0.81
C GLN A 137 10.87 10.07 -2.00
N VAL A 138 12.11 10.48 -1.76
CA VAL A 138 13.00 11.03 -2.78
C VAL A 138 13.76 9.95 -3.54
N MET A 139 14.18 8.88 -2.88
CA MET A 139 14.90 7.78 -3.53
C MET A 139 13.98 6.86 -4.36
N GLU A 140 12.73 6.66 -3.94
CA GLU A 140 11.81 5.71 -4.59
C GLU A 140 11.59 6.03 -6.08
N PRO A 141 11.29 7.27 -6.53
CA PRO A 141 11.13 7.58 -7.95
C PRO A 141 12.41 7.32 -8.77
N ILE A 142 13.59 7.61 -8.20
CA ILE A 142 14.88 7.36 -8.85
C ILE A 142 15.10 5.86 -9.05
N CYS A 143 14.89 5.07 -8.00
CA CYS A 143 15.06 3.62 -8.03
C CYS A 143 14.00 2.94 -8.92
N GLU A 144 12.73 3.38 -8.84
CA GLU A 144 11.63 2.82 -9.62
C GLU A 144 11.87 2.93 -11.13
N ALA A 145 12.56 3.99 -11.58
CA ALA A 145 12.96 4.16 -12.98
C ALA A 145 13.95 3.10 -13.46
N LYS A 146 14.71 2.47 -12.55
CA LYS A 146 15.80 1.51 -12.83
C LYS A 146 15.44 0.06 -12.51
N PHE A 147 14.36 -0.17 -11.77
CA PHE A 147 13.97 -1.52 -11.37
C PHE A 147 13.44 -2.34 -12.54
N SER A 148 13.85 -3.61 -12.58
CA SER A 148 13.35 -4.58 -13.55
C SER A 148 11.82 -4.77 -13.44
N GLU A 149 11.17 -5.01 -14.58
CA GLU A 149 9.74 -5.32 -14.65
C GLU A 149 9.37 -6.65 -13.97
N ASN A 150 10.35 -7.52 -13.76
CA ASN A 150 10.19 -8.82 -13.12
C ASN A 150 10.09 -8.74 -11.58
N SER A 151 10.40 -7.58 -10.99
CA SER A 151 10.28 -7.30 -9.55
C SER A 151 8.92 -6.69 -9.22
N ASN A 152 8.18 -7.28 -8.27
CA ASN A 152 6.83 -6.87 -7.89
C ASN A 152 6.65 -6.50 -6.42
N GLY A 153 7.50 -6.99 -5.50
CA GLY A 153 7.38 -6.73 -4.08
C GLY A 153 7.85 -5.35 -3.68
N PHE A 154 7.18 -4.72 -2.71
CA PHE A 154 7.53 -3.41 -2.13
C PHE A 154 7.68 -2.28 -3.16
N ARG A 155 6.98 -2.36 -4.27
CA ARG A 155 7.00 -1.35 -5.33
C ARG A 155 5.64 -0.67 -5.47
N PRO A 156 5.60 0.63 -5.80
CA PRO A 156 4.34 1.33 -6.02
C PRO A 156 3.57 0.72 -7.19
N ASN A 157 2.27 0.60 -7.02
CA ASN A 157 1.34 0.06 -8.04
C ASN A 157 1.61 -1.39 -8.48
N ARG A 158 2.40 -2.14 -7.72
CA ARG A 158 2.62 -3.57 -7.90
C ARG A 158 2.09 -4.35 -6.69
N SER A 159 1.74 -5.61 -6.90
CA SER A 159 1.09 -6.44 -5.87
C SER A 159 1.38 -7.92 -6.09
N ALA A 160 1.00 -8.75 -5.12
CA ALA A 160 1.00 -10.20 -5.28
C ALA A 160 0.20 -10.65 -6.51
N GLU A 161 -0.94 -10.00 -6.80
CA GLU A 161 -1.73 -10.27 -8.00
C GLU A 161 -0.92 -10.08 -9.28
N THR A 162 -0.10 -9.02 -9.37
CA THR A 162 0.76 -8.77 -10.54
C THR A 162 1.80 -9.88 -10.73
N ALA A 163 2.41 -10.34 -9.63
CA ALA A 163 3.38 -11.44 -9.67
C ALA A 163 2.73 -12.77 -10.10
N ILE A 164 1.56 -13.08 -9.55
CA ILE A 164 0.79 -14.27 -9.93
C ILE A 164 0.34 -14.20 -11.39
N ALA A 165 -0.11 -13.04 -11.87
CA ALA A 165 -0.48 -12.85 -13.28
C ALA A 165 0.73 -13.07 -14.22
N GLN A 166 1.93 -12.62 -13.83
CA GLN A 166 3.16 -12.92 -14.58
C GLN A 166 3.44 -14.42 -14.62
N CYS A 167 3.37 -15.12 -13.48
CA CYS A 167 3.53 -16.56 -13.43
C CYS A 167 2.52 -17.28 -14.35
N MET A 168 1.23 -16.93 -14.24
CA MET A 168 0.18 -17.52 -15.08
C MET A 168 0.43 -17.30 -16.57
N ARG A 169 0.91 -16.11 -16.96
CA ARG A 169 1.26 -15.80 -18.35
C ARG A 169 2.42 -16.66 -18.86
N LEU A 170 3.50 -16.81 -18.08
CA LEU A 170 4.65 -17.64 -18.43
C LEU A 170 4.24 -19.12 -18.61
N ILE A 171 3.36 -19.62 -17.75
CA ILE A 171 2.84 -20.98 -17.83
C ILE A 171 1.87 -21.15 -19.00
N GLN A 172 0.86 -20.26 -19.12
CA GLN A 172 -0.27 -20.43 -20.05
C GLN A 172 0.06 -20.03 -21.48
N VAL A 173 0.87 -18.98 -21.67
CA VAL A 173 1.16 -18.40 -22.99
C VAL A 173 2.52 -18.84 -23.52
N GLN A 174 3.54 -18.93 -22.65
CA GLN A 174 4.90 -19.32 -23.06
C GLN A 174 5.19 -20.80 -22.85
N HIS A 175 4.28 -21.53 -22.20
CA HIS A 175 4.36 -22.99 -21.96
C HIS A 175 5.59 -23.42 -21.15
N LEU A 176 6.06 -22.56 -20.22
CA LEU A 176 7.19 -22.85 -19.35
C LEU A 176 6.69 -23.60 -18.11
N TYR A 177 6.99 -24.88 -18.01
CA TYR A 177 6.46 -25.76 -16.97
C TYR A 177 7.48 -26.23 -15.95
N HIS A 178 8.76 -25.87 -16.13
CA HIS A 178 9.83 -26.16 -15.20
C HIS A 178 10.18 -24.90 -14.43
N VAL A 179 10.05 -24.94 -13.12
CA VAL A 179 10.17 -23.77 -12.25
C VAL A 179 11.24 -24.03 -11.21
N VAL A 180 12.14 -23.08 -11.08
CA VAL A 180 13.07 -23.02 -9.96
C VAL A 180 12.44 -22.17 -8.87
N ASP A 181 12.15 -22.77 -7.72
CA ASP A 181 11.74 -22.08 -6.51
C ASP A 181 13.00 -21.78 -5.70
N LEU A 182 13.26 -20.51 -5.38
CA LEU A 182 14.45 -20.08 -4.64
C LEU A 182 14.06 -19.23 -3.43
N ASP A 183 14.65 -19.55 -2.27
CA ASP A 183 14.51 -18.83 -1.00
C ASP A 183 15.90 -18.44 -0.51
N ILE A 184 16.14 -17.15 -0.30
CA ILE A 184 17.44 -16.65 0.19
C ILE A 184 17.45 -16.77 1.70
N LYS A 185 18.49 -17.41 2.26
CA LYS A 185 18.64 -17.63 3.69
C LYS A 185 18.91 -16.32 4.43
N GLY A 186 17.96 -15.92 5.28
CA GLY A 186 18.13 -14.73 6.13
C GLY A 186 18.44 -13.46 5.34
N PHE A 187 17.80 -13.24 4.21
CA PHE A 187 18.14 -12.18 3.25
C PHE A 187 18.39 -10.83 3.90
N PHE A 188 17.42 -10.31 4.66
CA PHE A 188 17.51 -8.98 5.29
C PHE A 188 18.66 -8.88 6.30
N ASP A 189 19.04 -9.97 6.95
CA ASP A 189 20.11 -10.00 7.96
C ASP A 189 21.50 -10.15 7.35
N ASN A 190 21.60 -10.55 6.06
CA ASN A 190 22.86 -10.85 5.38
C ASN A 190 23.27 -9.83 4.31
N ILE A 191 22.51 -8.76 4.11
CA ILE A 191 22.84 -7.70 3.13
C ILE A 191 24.17 -7.02 3.50
N SER A 192 25.14 -7.03 2.58
CA SER A 192 26.41 -6.33 2.76
C SER A 192 26.22 -4.82 2.63
N HIS A 193 26.54 -4.06 3.70
CA HIS A 193 26.44 -2.60 3.71
C HIS A 193 27.29 -1.95 2.60
N THR A 194 28.53 -2.42 2.44
CA THR A 194 29.45 -1.88 1.43
C THR A 194 28.93 -2.09 0.00
N LYS A 195 28.43 -3.31 -0.30
CA LYS A 195 27.85 -3.59 -1.63
C LYS A 195 26.59 -2.76 -1.88
N LEU A 196 25.71 -2.65 -0.89
CA LEU A 196 24.49 -1.86 -0.99
C LEU A 196 24.79 -0.37 -1.30
N ILE A 197 25.75 0.25 -0.60
CA ILE A 197 26.14 1.64 -0.87
C ILE A 197 26.69 1.80 -2.29
N ARG A 198 27.51 0.84 -2.78
CA ARG A 198 28.00 0.84 -4.17
C ARG A 198 26.86 0.69 -5.18
N GLN A 199 25.86 -0.14 -4.88
CA GLN A 199 24.68 -0.31 -5.74
C GLN A 199 23.81 0.95 -5.79
N ILE A 200 23.62 1.64 -4.66
CA ILE A 200 22.93 2.95 -4.61
C ILE A 200 23.67 3.97 -5.49
N TRP A 201 25.01 4.02 -5.38
CA TRP A 201 25.84 4.88 -6.22
C TRP A 201 25.72 4.55 -7.71
N ALA A 202 25.72 3.26 -8.06
CA ALA A 202 25.58 2.79 -9.44
C ALA A 202 24.20 3.11 -10.05
N LEU A 203 23.15 3.19 -9.23
CA LEU A 203 21.81 3.65 -9.67
C LEU A 203 21.75 5.15 -9.97
N GLY A 204 22.84 5.90 -9.72
CA GLY A 204 22.93 7.32 -9.98
C GLY A 204 22.74 8.22 -8.76
N ILE A 205 22.52 7.68 -7.58
CA ILE A 205 22.39 8.43 -6.32
C ILE A 205 23.78 8.67 -5.75
N ARG A 206 24.33 9.88 -5.96
CA ARG A 206 25.73 10.22 -5.64
C ARG A 206 25.87 11.35 -4.60
N ASP A 207 24.80 11.71 -3.94
CA ASP A 207 24.84 12.64 -2.80
C ASP A 207 25.59 12.02 -1.63
N LYS A 208 26.77 12.53 -1.35
CA LYS A 208 27.68 11.98 -0.32
C LYS A 208 27.08 12.05 1.08
N LYS A 209 26.39 13.17 1.42
CA LYS A 209 25.73 13.33 2.73
C LYS A 209 24.63 12.30 2.92
N LEU A 210 23.78 12.09 1.91
CA LEU A 210 22.75 11.06 1.91
C LEU A 210 23.34 9.64 2.11
N LEU A 211 24.40 9.31 1.38
CA LEU A 211 25.04 8.00 1.49
C LEU A 211 25.65 7.77 2.89
N CYS A 212 26.23 8.81 3.50
CA CYS A 212 26.70 8.75 4.90
C CYS A 212 25.54 8.48 5.86
N ILE A 213 24.43 9.20 5.72
CA ILE A 213 23.23 9.00 6.55
C ILE A 213 22.70 7.56 6.42
N ILE A 214 22.58 7.05 5.19
CA ILE A 214 22.15 5.65 4.97
C ILE A 214 23.14 4.67 5.62
N LYS A 215 24.44 4.90 5.52
CA LYS A 215 25.47 4.05 6.14
C LYS A 215 25.33 4.04 7.67
N GLU A 216 25.07 5.18 8.29
CA GLU A 216 24.83 5.26 9.73
C GLU A 216 23.53 4.55 10.13
N MET A 217 22.44 4.70 9.35
CA MET A 217 21.20 3.95 9.57
C MET A 217 21.40 2.43 9.57
N LEU A 218 22.23 1.94 8.65
CA LEU A 218 22.54 0.50 8.54
C LEU A 218 23.33 -0.02 9.72
N LYS A 219 24.14 0.83 10.36
CA LYS A 219 24.96 0.51 11.55
C LYS A 219 24.25 0.76 12.87
N ALA A 220 23.01 1.26 12.84
CA ALA A 220 22.26 1.57 14.06
C ALA A 220 22.30 0.41 15.07
N PRO A 221 22.64 0.66 16.34
CA PRO A 221 22.67 -0.37 17.35
C PRO A 221 21.29 -1.02 17.52
N VAL A 222 21.26 -2.32 17.81
CA VAL A 222 20.01 -3.07 18.08
C VAL A 222 19.97 -3.46 19.55
N VAL A 223 18.91 -3.06 20.25
CA VAL A 223 18.64 -3.45 21.63
C VAL A 223 17.79 -4.73 21.62
N LEU A 224 18.36 -5.80 22.12
CA LEU A 224 17.71 -7.10 22.26
C LEU A 224 16.68 -7.09 23.40
N PRO A 225 15.73 -8.06 23.46
CA PRO A 225 14.76 -8.15 24.54
C PRO A 225 15.36 -8.25 25.95
N ASN A 226 16.59 -8.76 26.07
CA ASN A 226 17.35 -8.84 27.33
C ASN A 226 18.14 -7.54 27.66
N GLY A 227 17.92 -6.44 26.91
CA GLY A 227 18.59 -5.15 27.11
C GLY A 227 19.99 -5.04 26.49
N LYS A 228 20.61 -6.14 26.04
CA LYS A 228 21.96 -6.12 25.41
C LYS A 228 21.93 -5.38 24.08
N LYS A 229 22.91 -4.51 23.86
CA LYS A 229 23.11 -3.82 22.57
C LYS A 229 24.02 -4.65 21.66
N THR A 230 23.64 -4.76 20.39
CA THR A 230 24.44 -5.38 19.33
C THR A 230 24.63 -4.39 18.18
N TYR A 231 25.77 -4.46 17.51
CA TYR A 231 26.14 -3.58 16.40
C TYR A 231 26.18 -4.41 15.11
N PRO A 232 25.23 -4.23 14.19
CA PRO A 232 25.15 -5.04 12.99
C PRO A 232 26.27 -4.67 11.99
N ALA A 233 27.09 -5.63 11.60
CA ALA A 233 28.07 -5.48 10.52
C ALA A 233 27.45 -5.71 9.13
N ARG A 234 26.29 -6.34 9.07
CA ARG A 234 25.51 -6.66 7.87
C ARG A 234 24.02 -6.51 8.16
N GLY A 235 23.23 -6.51 7.11
CA GLY A 235 21.78 -6.54 7.18
C GLY A 235 21.11 -5.16 7.20
N THR A 236 19.81 -5.20 7.03
CA THR A 236 18.93 -4.04 7.21
C THR A 236 17.88 -4.38 8.26
N PRO A 237 17.50 -3.44 9.16
CA PRO A 237 16.50 -3.72 10.20
C PRO A 237 15.18 -4.18 9.58
N GLN A 238 14.74 -5.41 9.87
CA GLN A 238 13.38 -5.84 9.48
C GLN A 238 12.35 -5.00 10.25
N GLY A 239 11.67 -4.08 9.56
CA GLY A 239 10.74 -3.10 10.15
C GLY A 239 11.17 -1.65 10.00
N GLY A 240 12.39 -1.38 9.51
CA GLY A 240 12.78 -0.05 9.04
C GLY A 240 11.97 0.37 7.81
N ILE A 241 11.61 1.64 7.72
CA ILE A 241 10.80 2.19 6.62
C ILE A 241 11.54 2.12 5.27
N LEU A 242 12.84 2.35 5.29
CA LEU A 242 13.70 2.32 4.10
C LEU A 242 14.11 0.90 3.67
N SER A 243 14.08 -0.07 4.59
CA SER A 243 14.60 -1.44 4.36
C SER A 243 13.99 -2.16 3.14
N PRO A 244 12.68 -2.04 2.81
CA PRO A 244 12.12 -2.65 1.62
C PRO A 244 12.69 -2.10 0.30
N LEU A 245 12.94 -0.79 0.22
CA LEU A 245 13.58 -0.18 -0.94
C LEU A 245 15.03 -0.65 -1.08
N LEU A 246 15.79 -0.65 0.02
CA LEU A 246 17.18 -1.13 0.05
C LEU A 246 17.28 -2.60 -0.37
N ALA A 247 16.37 -3.44 0.08
CA ALA A 247 16.26 -4.84 -0.32
C ALA A 247 16.04 -5.00 -1.85
N ASN A 248 15.16 -4.17 -2.43
CA ASN A 248 14.94 -4.16 -3.87
C ASN A 248 16.17 -3.66 -4.65
N ILE A 249 16.91 -2.68 -4.13
CA ILE A 249 18.16 -2.21 -4.74
C ILE A 249 19.19 -3.36 -4.81
N VAL A 250 19.35 -4.12 -3.72
CA VAL A 250 20.29 -5.26 -3.70
C VAL A 250 19.93 -6.31 -4.75
N LEU A 251 18.66 -6.68 -4.84
CA LEU A 251 18.22 -7.74 -5.75
C LEU A 251 17.96 -7.26 -7.19
N ASN A 252 17.96 -5.96 -7.44
CA ASN A 252 17.82 -5.44 -8.80
C ASN A 252 18.96 -5.88 -9.73
N GLU A 253 20.15 -6.06 -9.20
CA GLU A 253 21.30 -6.58 -9.95
C GLU A 253 21.07 -8.05 -10.38
N LEU A 254 20.45 -8.87 -9.50
CA LEU A 254 20.02 -10.22 -9.84
C LEU A 254 18.93 -10.22 -10.92
N ASP A 255 17.94 -9.34 -10.79
CA ASP A 255 16.85 -9.26 -11.77
C ASP A 255 17.38 -8.96 -13.17
N TRP A 256 18.29 -7.99 -13.29
CA TRP A 256 18.91 -7.62 -14.57
C TRP A 256 19.87 -8.69 -15.08
N TRP A 257 20.61 -9.37 -14.18
CA TRP A 257 21.46 -10.48 -14.58
C TRP A 257 20.62 -11.62 -15.19
N ILE A 258 19.52 -12.03 -14.55
CA ILE A 258 18.64 -13.06 -15.12
C ILE A 258 18.05 -12.60 -16.45
N ALA A 259 17.58 -11.35 -16.54
CA ALA A 259 17.03 -10.80 -17.78
C ALA A 259 18.06 -10.77 -18.93
N SER A 260 19.34 -10.49 -18.62
CA SER A 260 20.43 -10.48 -19.60
C SER A 260 20.73 -11.86 -20.18
N GLN A 261 20.40 -12.94 -19.49
CA GLN A 261 20.64 -14.31 -19.97
C GLN A 261 19.66 -14.69 -21.09
N TRP A 262 18.48 -14.04 -21.19
CA TRP A 262 17.45 -14.35 -22.19
C TRP A 262 16.64 -13.14 -22.64
N GLU A 263 15.90 -12.49 -21.76
CA GLU A 263 14.88 -11.48 -22.12
C GLU A 263 15.46 -10.25 -22.82
N GLU A 264 16.67 -9.83 -22.45
CA GLU A 264 17.39 -8.67 -22.98
C GLU A 264 18.60 -9.09 -23.85
N MET A 265 18.72 -10.37 -24.17
CA MET A 265 19.80 -10.86 -25.03
C MET A 265 19.64 -10.29 -26.45
N PRO A 266 20.67 -9.63 -27.01
CA PRO A 266 20.61 -9.09 -28.37
C PRO A 266 20.53 -10.22 -29.40
N THR A 267 19.73 -10.03 -30.42
CA THR A 267 19.64 -10.91 -31.58
C THR A 267 20.49 -10.40 -32.75
N LYS A 268 21.04 -11.31 -33.58
CA LYS A 268 21.83 -10.92 -34.79
C LYS A 268 21.07 -9.94 -35.70
N THR A 269 19.76 -10.18 -35.89
CA THR A 269 18.88 -9.30 -36.66
C THR A 269 18.13 -8.39 -35.70
N LYS A 270 18.17 -7.07 -35.90
CA LYS A 270 17.34 -6.11 -35.16
C LYS A 270 15.90 -6.21 -35.65
N PHE A 271 15.00 -6.74 -34.84
CA PHE A 271 13.58 -6.77 -35.14
C PHE A 271 12.93 -5.43 -34.80
N LYS A 272 12.00 -4.95 -35.63
CA LYS A 272 11.18 -3.77 -35.32
C LYS A 272 10.41 -4.02 -34.02
N THR A 273 10.62 -3.17 -33.03
CA THR A 273 9.85 -3.17 -31.80
C THR A 273 8.43 -2.73 -32.11
N ARG A 274 7.46 -3.60 -31.86
CA ARG A 274 6.02 -3.30 -31.92
C ARG A 274 5.47 -3.24 -30.50
N SER A 275 4.61 -2.29 -30.25
CA SER A 275 3.87 -2.24 -28.99
C SER A 275 2.40 -2.60 -29.24
N ASN A 276 1.80 -3.35 -28.31
CA ASN A 276 0.36 -3.57 -28.35
C ASN A 276 -0.39 -2.27 -27.96
N ALA A 277 -1.72 -2.26 -28.12
CA ALA A 277 -2.58 -1.13 -27.73
C ALA A 277 -2.40 -0.70 -26.26
N GLN A 278 -1.70 -1.49 -25.47
CA GLN A 278 -1.46 -1.30 -24.05
C GLN A 278 -0.03 -0.80 -23.74
N GLY A 279 0.78 -0.50 -24.78
CA GLY A 279 2.16 -0.02 -24.64
C GLY A 279 3.19 -1.10 -24.27
N THR A 280 2.81 -2.39 -24.27
CA THR A 280 3.76 -3.48 -24.00
C THR A 280 4.49 -3.86 -25.28
N GLU A 281 5.81 -3.92 -25.23
CA GLU A 281 6.64 -4.36 -26.35
C GLU A 281 6.40 -5.84 -26.69
N ILE A 282 6.23 -6.10 -27.97
CA ILE A 282 6.04 -7.45 -28.52
C ILE A 282 7.40 -7.98 -28.97
N LYS A 283 8.01 -8.81 -28.16
CA LYS A 283 9.32 -9.44 -28.43
C LYS A 283 9.21 -10.84 -29.11
N SER A 284 8.06 -11.21 -29.68
CA SER A 284 7.80 -12.56 -30.21
C SER A 284 8.78 -13.02 -31.28
N HIS A 285 9.19 -12.11 -32.17
CA HIS A 285 10.18 -12.42 -33.23
C HIS A 285 11.58 -12.62 -32.65
N ALA A 286 12.00 -11.76 -31.73
CA ALA A 286 13.28 -11.91 -31.04
C ALA A 286 13.33 -13.22 -30.25
N TYR A 287 12.30 -13.53 -29.48
CA TYR A 287 12.22 -14.78 -28.70
C TYR A 287 12.18 -16.03 -29.61
N ARG A 288 11.55 -15.95 -30.79
CA ARG A 288 11.61 -17.04 -31.78
C ARG A 288 13.03 -17.27 -32.31
N ALA A 289 13.79 -16.19 -32.56
CA ALA A 289 15.18 -16.28 -32.97
C ALA A 289 16.08 -16.85 -31.86
N LEU A 290 15.89 -16.39 -30.61
CA LEU A 290 16.64 -16.89 -29.46
C LEU A 290 16.37 -18.38 -29.18
N ARG A 291 15.12 -18.87 -29.34
CA ARG A 291 14.77 -20.31 -29.20
C ARG A 291 15.45 -21.21 -30.22
N ARG A 292 15.90 -20.66 -31.35
CA ARG A 292 16.68 -21.40 -32.36
C ARG A 292 18.18 -21.43 -32.04
N SER A 293 18.61 -20.70 -31.02
CA SER A 293 19.99 -20.68 -30.56
C SER A 293 20.24 -21.75 -29.48
N ARG A 294 21.49 -21.83 -28.98
CA ARG A 294 21.85 -22.68 -27.84
C ARG A 294 21.54 -22.06 -26.47
N LEU A 295 20.99 -20.84 -26.44
CA LEU A 295 20.64 -20.14 -25.21
C LEU A 295 19.49 -20.85 -24.50
N LYS A 296 19.47 -20.72 -23.16
CA LYS A 296 18.47 -21.34 -22.29
C LYS A 296 17.38 -20.34 -21.97
N GLU A 297 16.14 -20.63 -22.39
CA GLU A 297 14.99 -19.77 -22.10
C GLU A 297 14.72 -19.75 -20.61
N MET A 298 14.83 -18.59 -19.99
CA MET A 298 14.57 -18.37 -18.58
C MET A 298 13.94 -17.01 -18.31
N HIS A 299 12.93 -16.97 -17.45
CA HIS A 299 12.21 -15.78 -17.06
C HIS A 299 12.03 -15.73 -15.54
N ALA A 300 12.34 -14.61 -14.92
CA ALA A 300 12.15 -14.44 -13.48
C ALA A 300 10.82 -13.79 -13.15
N VAL A 301 10.25 -14.15 -12.00
CA VAL A 301 9.18 -13.41 -11.32
C VAL A 301 9.56 -13.30 -9.87
N ARG A 302 9.79 -12.08 -9.37
CA ARG A 302 10.25 -11.82 -8.01
C ARG A 302 9.23 -10.98 -7.22
N TYR A 303 9.06 -11.35 -5.96
CA TYR A 303 8.32 -10.57 -4.97
C TYR A 303 9.14 -10.46 -3.67
N ALA A 304 9.83 -9.36 -3.47
CA ALA A 304 10.82 -9.17 -2.41
C ALA A 304 11.97 -10.19 -2.53
N ASP A 305 12.18 -11.02 -1.52
CA ASP A 305 13.15 -12.11 -1.47
C ASP A 305 12.65 -13.46 -1.99
N ASP A 306 11.34 -13.58 -2.24
CA ASP A 306 10.71 -14.78 -2.81
C ASP A 306 10.67 -14.65 -4.34
N PHE A 307 11.32 -15.56 -5.07
CA PHE A 307 11.36 -15.50 -6.52
C PHE A 307 11.36 -16.86 -7.20
N LYS A 308 10.89 -16.84 -8.44
CA LYS A 308 10.80 -18.01 -9.30
C LYS A 308 11.48 -17.77 -10.63
N ILE A 309 12.13 -18.81 -11.18
CA ILE A 309 12.66 -18.79 -12.54
C ILE A 309 11.93 -19.88 -13.34
N PHE A 310 11.31 -19.47 -14.44
CA PHE A 310 10.57 -20.35 -15.35
C PHE A 310 11.45 -20.74 -16.53
N CYS A 311 11.56 -22.03 -16.81
CA CYS A 311 12.39 -22.58 -17.88
C CYS A 311 11.60 -23.54 -18.79
N ALA A 312 12.11 -23.73 -20.01
CA ALA A 312 11.49 -24.62 -21.00
C ALA A 312 11.65 -26.11 -20.65
N THR A 313 12.84 -26.52 -20.20
CA THR A 313 13.17 -27.90 -19.87
C THR A 313 13.60 -28.07 -18.40
N HIS A 314 13.58 -29.32 -17.93
CA HIS A 314 14.07 -29.63 -16.59
C HIS A 314 15.57 -29.38 -16.45
N GLU A 315 16.32 -29.73 -17.48
CA GLU A 315 17.77 -29.54 -17.51
C GLU A 315 18.14 -28.05 -17.45
N ASP A 316 17.43 -27.20 -18.20
CA ASP A 316 17.61 -25.75 -18.14
C ASP A 316 17.28 -25.19 -16.76
N ALA A 317 16.25 -25.71 -16.10
CA ALA A 317 15.89 -25.29 -14.74
C ALA A 317 16.97 -25.69 -13.71
N VAL A 318 17.56 -26.89 -13.83
CA VAL A 318 18.68 -27.32 -12.97
C VAL A 318 19.91 -26.46 -13.18
N ARG A 319 20.24 -26.12 -14.44
CA ARG A 319 21.35 -25.21 -14.76
C ARG A 319 21.10 -23.81 -14.24
N ALA A 320 19.89 -23.27 -14.41
CA ALA A 320 19.48 -21.97 -13.90
C ALA A 320 19.56 -21.92 -12.36
N TYR A 321 19.14 -22.99 -11.67
CA TYR A 321 19.28 -23.11 -10.22
C TYR A 321 20.74 -22.95 -9.77
N LYS A 322 21.64 -23.79 -10.31
CA LYS A 322 23.08 -23.79 -9.96
C LYS A 322 23.74 -22.46 -10.30
N ALA A 323 23.46 -21.89 -11.48
CA ALA A 323 24.01 -20.61 -11.89
C ALA A 323 23.54 -19.47 -10.97
N THR A 324 22.28 -19.45 -10.57
CA THR A 324 21.73 -18.43 -9.66
C THR A 324 22.29 -18.58 -8.24
N GLU A 325 22.44 -19.80 -7.74
CA GLU A 325 23.06 -20.10 -6.45
C GLU A 325 24.50 -19.57 -6.40
N LEU A 326 25.32 -19.90 -7.41
CA LEU A 326 26.68 -19.46 -7.52
C LEU A 326 26.77 -17.92 -7.64
N TRP A 327 25.94 -17.32 -8.48
CA TRP A 327 25.90 -15.88 -8.67
C TRP A 327 25.55 -15.13 -7.36
N LEU A 328 24.54 -15.59 -6.62
CA LEU A 328 24.15 -15.02 -5.32
C LEU A 328 25.30 -15.09 -4.33
N LYS A 329 25.99 -16.22 -4.25
CA LYS A 329 27.13 -16.43 -3.36
C LYS A 329 28.32 -15.53 -3.71
N GLU A 330 28.74 -15.54 -4.97
CA GLU A 330 29.94 -14.81 -5.41
C GLU A 330 29.68 -13.30 -5.54
N ARG A 331 28.55 -12.92 -6.13
CA ARG A 331 28.27 -11.53 -6.42
C ARG A 331 27.70 -10.78 -5.21
N LEU A 332 26.77 -11.35 -4.48
CA LEU A 332 26.10 -10.70 -3.35
C LEU A 332 26.57 -11.19 -1.98
N GLY A 333 27.25 -12.32 -1.90
CA GLY A 333 27.61 -12.97 -0.64
C GLY A 333 26.39 -13.51 0.12
N LEU A 334 25.36 -13.93 -0.65
CA LEU A 334 24.12 -14.46 -0.13
C LEU A 334 24.02 -15.97 -0.40
N GLU A 335 23.48 -16.72 0.55
CA GLU A 335 23.24 -18.15 0.43
C GLU A 335 21.76 -18.43 0.20
N ILE A 336 21.48 -19.48 -0.58
CA ILE A 336 20.12 -20.02 -0.69
C ILE A 336 19.79 -20.92 0.49
N SER A 337 18.49 -21.14 0.74
CA SER A 337 17.98 -22.10 1.72
C SER A 337 17.73 -23.45 1.01
N PRO A 338 18.61 -24.47 1.16
CA PRO A 338 18.47 -25.74 0.43
C PRO A 338 17.14 -26.44 0.70
N ASP A 339 16.66 -26.40 1.95
CA ASP A 339 15.40 -27.04 2.38
C ASP A 339 14.16 -26.46 1.68
N LYS A 340 14.25 -25.24 1.19
CA LYS A 340 13.12 -24.54 0.57
C LYS A 340 13.30 -24.29 -0.93
N SER A 341 14.52 -24.43 -1.43
CA SER A 341 14.84 -24.21 -2.83
C SER A 341 14.81 -25.54 -3.60
N LYS A 342 14.12 -25.57 -4.73
CA LYS A 342 13.91 -26.78 -5.51
C LYS A 342 13.54 -26.48 -6.95
N VAL A 343 13.76 -27.47 -7.82
CA VAL A 343 13.24 -27.49 -9.20
C VAL A 343 11.94 -28.26 -9.24
N VAL A 344 10.88 -27.66 -9.76
CA VAL A 344 9.51 -28.21 -9.80
C VAL A 344 9.05 -28.37 -11.25
N ASN A 345 8.50 -29.54 -11.59
CA ASN A 345 7.77 -29.73 -12.83
C ASN A 345 6.26 -29.55 -12.57
N LEU A 346 5.69 -28.45 -13.08
CA LEU A 346 4.29 -28.10 -12.88
C LEU A 346 3.29 -29.10 -13.48
N LYS A 347 3.72 -29.99 -14.37
CA LYS A 347 2.87 -31.08 -14.86
C LYS A 347 2.68 -32.16 -13.80
N ARG A 348 3.60 -32.29 -12.85
CA ARG A 348 3.60 -33.33 -11.80
C ARG A 348 3.26 -32.77 -10.41
N GLN A 349 3.81 -31.64 -10.03
CA GLN A 349 3.76 -31.09 -8.67
C GLN A 349 3.27 -29.65 -8.65
N TYR A 350 2.77 -29.20 -7.50
CA TYR A 350 2.47 -27.79 -7.24
C TYR A 350 3.75 -27.04 -6.84
N SER A 351 3.84 -25.80 -7.29
CA SER A 351 4.81 -24.82 -6.81
C SER A 351 4.08 -23.73 -6.05
N ASP A 352 4.48 -23.47 -4.81
CA ASP A 352 3.87 -22.46 -3.93
C ASP A 352 4.48 -21.09 -4.18
N PHE A 353 3.64 -20.05 -4.27
CA PHE A 353 4.06 -18.66 -4.39
C PHE A 353 3.02 -17.72 -3.83
N LEU A 354 3.42 -16.85 -2.89
CA LEU A 354 2.56 -15.79 -2.31
C LEU A 354 1.20 -16.29 -1.79
N GLY A 355 1.19 -17.45 -1.17
CA GLY A 355 -0.03 -18.06 -0.63
C GLY A 355 -0.89 -18.80 -1.65
N PHE A 356 -0.47 -18.86 -2.90
CA PHE A 356 -1.06 -19.67 -3.97
C PHE A 356 -0.19 -20.90 -4.24
N LYS A 357 -0.80 -21.98 -4.72
CA LYS A 357 -0.10 -23.11 -5.31
C LYS A 357 -0.50 -23.26 -6.77
N LEU A 358 0.49 -23.37 -7.66
CA LEU A 358 0.36 -23.36 -9.11
C LEU A 358 0.73 -24.74 -9.69
N LYS A 359 -0.08 -25.26 -10.59
CA LYS A 359 0.15 -26.48 -11.34
C LYS A 359 -0.51 -26.37 -12.72
N VAL A 360 -0.19 -27.23 -13.66
CA VAL A 360 -0.93 -27.34 -14.92
C VAL A 360 -1.75 -28.62 -14.97
N ARG A 361 -2.90 -28.54 -15.64
CA ARG A 361 -3.78 -29.67 -15.93
C ARG A 361 -3.96 -29.80 -17.45
N LYS A 362 -3.94 -30.99 -17.95
CA LYS A 362 -4.26 -31.28 -19.37
C LYS A 362 -5.74 -31.01 -19.61
N LYS A 363 -6.06 -30.21 -20.63
CA LYS A 363 -7.43 -29.95 -21.10
C LYS A 363 -7.43 -30.10 -22.63
N GLY A 364 -7.90 -31.26 -23.12
CA GLY A 364 -7.74 -31.63 -24.52
C GLY A 364 -6.25 -31.72 -24.90
N LYS A 365 -5.85 -31.06 -25.98
CA LYS A 365 -4.46 -31.02 -26.47
C LYS A 365 -3.55 -29.98 -25.73
N LYS A 366 -4.09 -29.16 -24.83
CA LYS A 366 -3.35 -28.06 -24.15
C LYS A 366 -3.24 -28.30 -22.65
N TYR A 367 -2.23 -27.70 -22.04
CA TYR A 367 -2.11 -27.56 -20.60
C TYR A 367 -2.64 -26.19 -20.17
N VAL A 368 -3.47 -26.17 -19.13
CA VAL A 368 -4.05 -24.96 -18.54
C VAL A 368 -3.60 -24.81 -17.09
N VAL A 369 -3.40 -23.57 -16.66
CA VAL A 369 -3.03 -23.27 -15.27
C VAL A 369 -4.17 -23.67 -14.34
N ARG A 370 -3.82 -24.35 -13.27
CA ARG A 370 -4.68 -24.64 -12.12
C ARG A 370 -4.03 -24.04 -10.87
N SER A 371 -4.72 -23.14 -10.22
CA SER A 371 -4.24 -22.50 -9.00
C SER A 371 -5.25 -22.63 -7.87
N HIS A 372 -4.73 -22.84 -6.66
CA HIS A 372 -5.45 -22.94 -5.41
C HIS A 372 -4.82 -22.03 -4.35
N MET A 373 -5.49 -21.86 -3.23
CA MET A 373 -4.80 -21.44 -2.01
C MET A 373 -3.73 -22.48 -1.65
N SER A 374 -2.54 -22.05 -1.23
CA SER A 374 -1.54 -22.97 -0.71
C SER A 374 -2.04 -23.63 0.58
N ASP A 375 -1.56 -24.83 0.91
CA ASP A 375 -2.05 -25.56 2.09
C ASP A 375 -1.81 -24.80 3.39
N LYS A 376 -0.68 -24.09 3.51
CA LYS A 376 -0.38 -23.20 4.63
C LYS A 376 -1.35 -22.01 4.70
N ALA A 377 -1.67 -21.42 3.55
CA ALA A 377 -2.60 -20.29 3.48
C ALA A 377 -4.03 -20.72 3.83
N TYR A 378 -4.46 -21.90 3.34
CA TYR A 378 -5.74 -22.48 3.67
C TYR A 378 -5.90 -22.72 5.18
N LYS A 379 -4.91 -23.37 5.80
CA LYS A 379 -4.90 -23.61 7.26
C LYS A 379 -4.99 -22.29 8.04
N LYS A 380 -4.16 -21.31 7.69
CA LYS A 380 -4.16 -19.99 8.34
C LYS A 380 -5.49 -19.23 8.16
N ALA A 381 -6.10 -19.32 6.98
CA ALA A 381 -7.40 -18.71 6.71
C ALA A 381 -8.50 -19.37 7.56
N HIS A 382 -8.50 -20.70 7.64
CA HIS A 382 -9.43 -21.46 8.47
C HIS A 382 -9.30 -21.09 9.96
N GLU A 383 -8.07 -21.09 10.49
CA GLU A 383 -7.79 -20.72 11.88
C GLU A 383 -8.27 -19.30 12.20
N LYS A 384 -7.92 -18.33 11.31
CA LYS A 384 -8.30 -16.93 11.49
C LYS A 384 -9.81 -16.73 11.48
N VAL A 385 -10.52 -17.31 10.51
CA VAL A 385 -11.98 -17.16 10.43
C VAL A 385 -12.67 -17.89 11.60
N SER A 386 -12.18 -19.08 12.02
CA SER A 386 -12.68 -19.77 13.21
C SER A 386 -12.52 -18.95 14.49
N GLU A 387 -11.40 -18.26 14.63
CA GLU A 387 -11.16 -17.37 15.78
C GLU A 387 -12.15 -16.18 15.79
N GLU A 388 -12.39 -15.55 14.62
CA GLU A 388 -13.37 -14.46 14.54
C GLU A 388 -14.80 -14.95 14.83
N VAL A 389 -15.17 -16.18 14.43
CA VAL A 389 -16.45 -16.78 14.80
C VAL A 389 -16.56 -17.05 16.31
N LYS A 390 -15.47 -17.49 16.96
CA LYS A 390 -15.44 -17.67 18.41
C LYS A 390 -15.66 -16.33 19.11
N LYS A 391 -14.93 -15.29 18.72
CA LYS A 391 -15.06 -13.94 19.29
C LYS A 391 -16.48 -13.38 19.10
N LEU A 392 -17.08 -13.60 17.94
CA LEU A 392 -18.43 -13.16 17.63
C LEU A 392 -19.48 -13.81 18.56
N ALA A 393 -19.29 -15.10 18.88
CA ALA A 393 -20.20 -15.85 19.76
C ALA A 393 -20.02 -15.51 21.26
N HIS A 394 -18.87 -14.97 21.66
CA HIS A 394 -18.55 -14.63 23.06
C HIS A 394 -18.49 -13.11 23.29
N SER A 395 -19.16 -12.33 22.48
CA SER A 395 -19.24 -10.88 22.66
C SER A 395 -20.06 -10.53 23.90
N SER A 396 -19.61 -9.53 24.67
CA SER A 396 -20.21 -9.16 25.94
C SER A 396 -21.59 -8.50 25.84
N ASP A 397 -21.82 -7.77 24.76
CA ASP A 397 -23.02 -6.99 24.51
C ASP A 397 -23.27 -6.79 23.00
N ASP A 398 -24.39 -6.17 22.64
CA ASP A 398 -24.82 -5.97 21.25
C ASP A 398 -23.86 -5.07 20.45
N ASN A 399 -23.21 -4.08 21.11
CA ASN A 399 -22.23 -3.21 20.47
C ASN A 399 -20.92 -3.96 20.19
N ALA A 400 -20.40 -4.71 21.17
CA ALA A 400 -19.22 -5.54 20.99
C ALA A 400 -19.46 -6.60 19.90
N GLN A 401 -20.64 -7.21 19.89
CA GLN A 401 -21.04 -8.18 18.85
C GLN A 401 -21.11 -7.52 17.46
N PHE A 402 -21.65 -6.31 17.37
CA PHE A 402 -21.67 -5.55 16.12
C PHE A 402 -20.25 -5.27 15.60
N MET A 403 -19.36 -4.76 16.44
CA MET A 403 -17.97 -4.50 16.06
C MET A 403 -17.25 -5.78 15.62
N GLN A 404 -17.50 -6.89 16.32
CA GLN A 404 -16.90 -8.18 15.98
C GLN A 404 -17.47 -8.76 14.66
N LEU A 405 -18.77 -8.54 14.38
CA LEU A 405 -19.38 -8.89 13.10
C LEU A 405 -18.75 -8.10 11.94
N GLN A 406 -18.52 -6.80 12.12
CA GLN A 406 -17.82 -5.98 11.13
C GLN A 406 -16.40 -6.52 10.85
N LYS A 407 -15.71 -6.95 11.91
CA LYS A 407 -14.37 -7.56 11.79
C LYS A 407 -14.40 -8.88 11.06
N TYR A 408 -15.34 -9.78 11.38
CA TYR A 408 -15.56 -11.03 10.65
C TYR A 408 -15.83 -10.75 9.17
N ASN A 409 -16.77 -9.85 8.86
CA ASN A 409 -17.10 -9.47 7.49
C ASN A 409 -15.90 -8.92 6.72
N SER A 410 -15.09 -8.09 7.37
CA SER A 410 -13.86 -7.52 6.78
C SER A 410 -12.81 -8.59 6.52
N VAL A 411 -12.63 -9.55 7.42
CA VAL A 411 -11.70 -10.67 7.24
C VAL A 411 -12.11 -11.55 6.07
N VAL A 412 -13.40 -11.91 5.98
CA VAL A 412 -13.94 -12.73 4.87
C VAL A 412 -13.80 -11.98 3.55
N ALA A 413 -14.21 -10.71 3.49
CA ALA A 413 -14.09 -9.89 2.29
C ALA A 413 -12.62 -9.73 1.83
N GLY A 414 -11.69 -9.57 2.76
CA GLY A 414 -10.25 -9.49 2.48
C GLY A 414 -9.68 -10.79 1.91
N LEU A 415 -10.10 -11.94 2.45
CA LEU A 415 -9.73 -13.26 1.92
C LEU A 415 -10.29 -13.48 0.50
N HIS A 416 -11.57 -13.12 0.27
CA HIS A 416 -12.19 -13.19 -1.05
C HIS A 416 -11.43 -12.33 -2.06
N GLU A 417 -11.10 -11.07 -1.70
CA GLU A 417 -10.39 -10.17 -2.61
C GLU A 417 -9.00 -10.69 -2.97
N TYR A 418 -8.25 -11.17 -1.97
CA TYR A 418 -6.88 -11.66 -2.20
C TYR A 418 -6.84 -12.91 -3.07
N TYR A 419 -7.73 -13.89 -2.81
CA TYR A 419 -7.72 -15.19 -3.50
C TYR A 419 -8.64 -15.25 -4.72
N SER A 420 -9.41 -14.20 -5.01
CA SER A 420 -10.32 -14.14 -6.18
C SER A 420 -9.66 -14.46 -7.53
N ILE A 421 -8.34 -14.25 -7.63
CA ILE A 421 -7.54 -14.53 -8.83
C ILE A 421 -7.16 -16.02 -9.01
N SER A 422 -7.44 -16.86 -8.01
CA SER A 422 -7.21 -18.31 -8.12
C SER A 422 -8.22 -18.95 -9.06
N THR A 423 -7.78 -19.87 -9.93
CA THR A 423 -8.68 -20.55 -10.88
C THR A 423 -9.67 -21.49 -10.19
N GLU A 424 -9.33 -21.99 -9.01
CA GLU A 424 -10.16 -22.92 -8.22
C GLU A 424 -10.67 -22.29 -6.92
N VAL A 425 -10.81 -20.96 -6.91
CA VAL A 425 -11.19 -20.20 -5.71
C VAL A 425 -12.52 -20.66 -5.11
N SER A 426 -13.52 -20.96 -5.95
CA SER A 426 -14.83 -21.44 -5.50
C SER A 426 -14.73 -22.77 -4.77
N HIS A 427 -13.89 -23.67 -5.23
CA HIS A 427 -13.64 -24.96 -4.58
C HIS A 427 -12.99 -24.78 -3.21
N ASP A 428 -11.96 -23.94 -3.13
CA ASP A 428 -11.24 -23.70 -1.88
C ASP A 428 -12.14 -23.05 -0.82
N PHE A 429 -12.92 -22.02 -1.20
CA PHE A 429 -13.85 -21.37 -0.28
C PHE A 429 -15.07 -22.22 0.08
N SER A 430 -15.54 -23.10 -0.81
CA SER A 430 -16.59 -24.07 -0.46
C SER A 430 -16.13 -25.04 0.63
N ARG A 431 -14.90 -25.52 0.56
CA ARG A 431 -14.29 -26.38 1.59
C ARG A 431 -14.13 -25.63 2.93
N LEU A 432 -13.64 -24.38 2.90
CA LEU A 432 -13.56 -23.52 4.10
C LEU A 432 -14.94 -23.30 4.71
N ALA A 433 -15.91 -22.95 3.89
CA ALA A 433 -17.27 -22.62 4.31
C ALA A 433 -17.97 -23.83 4.95
N PHE A 434 -17.70 -25.05 4.50
CA PHE A 434 -18.31 -26.26 5.08
C PHE A 434 -18.03 -26.34 6.59
N SER A 435 -16.79 -26.21 7.00
CA SER A 435 -16.39 -26.24 8.43
C SER A 435 -16.84 -25.00 9.19
N ILE A 436 -16.64 -23.81 8.64
CA ILE A 436 -16.94 -22.54 9.31
C ILE A 436 -18.45 -22.33 9.47
N ASN A 437 -19.27 -22.69 8.50
CA ASN A 437 -20.73 -22.59 8.59
C ASN A 437 -21.29 -23.52 9.66
N LYS A 438 -20.68 -24.69 9.89
CA LYS A 438 -21.02 -25.56 11.02
C LYS A 438 -20.73 -24.89 12.35
N GLN A 439 -19.55 -24.23 12.48
CA GLN A 439 -19.18 -23.50 13.69
C GLN A 439 -20.12 -22.31 13.93
N LEU A 440 -20.44 -21.51 12.89
CA LEU A 440 -21.39 -20.40 12.99
C LEU A 440 -22.75 -20.86 13.49
N ARG A 441 -23.32 -21.92 12.90
CA ARG A 441 -24.62 -22.47 13.29
C ARG A 441 -24.62 -22.99 14.73
N ASN A 442 -23.56 -23.70 15.13
CA ASN A 442 -23.49 -24.29 16.47
C ASN A 442 -23.31 -23.24 17.58
N ARG A 443 -22.57 -22.16 17.30
CA ARG A 443 -22.23 -21.13 18.28
C ARG A 443 -23.26 -20.00 18.39
N LEU A 444 -23.94 -19.69 17.27
CA LEU A 444 -24.95 -18.62 17.18
C LEU A 444 -26.35 -19.22 16.97
N LYS A 445 -26.66 -20.27 17.75
CA LYS A 445 -27.97 -20.93 17.71
C LYS A 445 -29.09 -19.91 17.96
N GLY A 446 -30.10 -19.88 17.10
CA GLY A 446 -31.26 -19.01 17.24
C GLY A 446 -31.05 -17.58 16.72
N ASP A 447 -29.85 -17.05 16.78
CA ASP A 447 -29.57 -15.64 16.42
C ASP A 447 -29.36 -15.45 14.91
N LEU A 448 -29.03 -16.51 14.17
CA LEU A 448 -28.84 -16.48 12.73
C LEU A 448 -30.15 -16.65 11.97
N SER A 449 -30.54 -15.62 11.19
CA SER A 449 -31.73 -15.61 10.35
C SER A 449 -31.40 -15.61 8.86
N LYS A 450 -32.37 -16.05 8.04
CA LYS A 450 -32.36 -15.83 6.58
C LYS A 450 -32.93 -14.45 6.20
N LYS A 451 -33.63 -13.79 7.13
CA LYS A 451 -34.29 -12.50 6.92
C LYS A 451 -33.47 -11.38 7.55
N GLY A 452 -33.32 -10.24 6.87
CA GLY A 452 -32.60 -9.06 7.36
C GLY A 452 -32.48 -7.99 6.27
N GLN A 453 -31.84 -6.86 6.61
CA GLN A 453 -31.72 -5.72 5.71
C GLN A 453 -30.28 -5.54 5.19
N LEU A 454 -30.13 -5.43 3.88
CA LEU A 454 -28.86 -5.08 3.22
C LEU A 454 -28.76 -3.57 3.02
N ARG A 455 -28.42 -2.82 4.09
CA ARG A 455 -28.24 -1.36 4.05
C ARG A 455 -26.87 -0.96 3.50
N ASN A 456 -25.84 -1.79 3.68
CA ASN A 456 -24.48 -1.51 3.21
C ASN A 456 -24.39 -1.74 1.69
N GLY A 457 -24.08 -0.69 0.92
CA GLY A 457 -23.95 -0.75 -0.53
C GLY A 457 -22.94 -1.79 -1.02
N PHE A 458 -21.76 -1.87 -0.38
CA PHE A 458 -20.72 -2.83 -0.74
C PHE A 458 -21.17 -4.29 -0.55
N ILE A 459 -21.77 -4.62 0.62
CA ILE A 459 -22.25 -5.98 0.88
C ILE A 459 -23.41 -6.32 -0.05
N LYS A 460 -24.34 -5.39 -0.30
CA LYS A 460 -25.45 -5.56 -1.23
C LYS A 460 -24.95 -5.83 -2.65
N GLU A 461 -24.02 -5.01 -3.13
CA GLU A 461 -23.46 -5.13 -4.49
C GLU A 461 -22.70 -6.45 -4.68
N LYS A 462 -21.82 -6.80 -3.73
CA LYS A 462 -20.89 -7.93 -3.89
C LYS A 462 -21.49 -9.28 -3.48
N TYR A 463 -22.40 -9.31 -2.50
CA TYR A 463 -22.90 -10.53 -1.88
C TYR A 463 -24.43 -10.67 -1.91
N GLY A 464 -25.17 -9.64 -2.31
CA GLY A 464 -26.63 -9.63 -2.23
C GLY A 464 -27.34 -10.71 -3.05
N ALA A 465 -26.73 -11.19 -4.13
CA ALA A 465 -27.25 -12.30 -4.94
C ALA A 465 -27.03 -13.70 -4.32
N SER A 466 -26.34 -13.80 -3.19
CA SER A 466 -25.99 -15.08 -2.58
C SER A 466 -27.13 -15.68 -1.78
N ARG A 467 -27.55 -16.89 -2.10
CA ARG A 467 -28.50 -17.70 -1.30
C ARG A 467 -27.89 -18.14 0.05
N GLN A 468 -26.58 -18.01 0.23
CA GLN A 468 -25.87 -18.34 1.48
C GLN A 468 -25.90 -17.19 2.48
N MET A 469 -26.44 -16.01 2.13
CA MET A 469 -26.53 -14.87 3.03
C MET A 469 -27.29 -15.24 4.30
N ARG A 470 -26.76 -14.80 5.43
CA ARG A 470 -27.38 -14.91 6.76
C ARG A 470 -27.32 -13.55 7.45
N PHE A 471 -28.14 -13.41 8.49
CA PHE A 471 -28.22 -12.19 9.26
C PHE A 471 -28.15 -12.53 10.75
N LEU A 472 -27.38 -11.75 11.49
CA LEU A 472 -27.29 -11.77 12.94
C LEU A 472 -28.00 -10.52 13.46
N HIS A 473 -29.09 -10.69 14.20
CA HIS A 473 -29.95 -9.58 14.64
C HIS A 473 -30.28 -8.57 13.51
N GLY A 474 -30.67 -9.10 12.34
CA GLY A 474 -30.97 -8.31 11.13
C GLY A 474 -29.79 -7.72 10.37
N ARG A 475 -28.54 -7.90 10.86
CA ARG A 475 -27.29 -7.38 10.25
C ARG A 475 -26.64 -8.45 9.38
N PRO A 476 -26.10 -8.12 8.18
CA PRO A 476 -25.61 -9.11 7.24
C PRO A 476 -24.31 -9.77 7.69
N VAL A 477 -24.25 -11.09 7.60
CA VAL A 477 -23.07 -11.94 7.75
C VAL A 477 -22.58 -12.32 6.37
N VAL A 478 -21.38 -11.87 5.98
CA VAL A 478 -20.80 -12.15 4.66
C VAL A 478 -20.61 -13.67 4.48
N PRO A 479 -21.17 -14.29 3.43
CA PRO A 479 -21.10 -15.72 3.21
C PRO A 479 -19.70 -16.14 2.73
N LEU A 480 -18.99 -16.92 3.55
CA LEU A 480 -17.63 -17.37 3.24
C LEU A 480 -17.54 -18.21 1.96
N GLY A 481 -18.57 -18.99 1.65
CA GLY A 481 -18.58 -19.87 0.46
C GLY A 481 -18.94 -19.16 -0.85
N TYR A 482 -19.33 -17.89 -0.80
CA TYR A 482 -19.72 -17.14 -1.99
C TYR A 482 -18.59 -16.17 -2.40
N VAL A 483 -17.70 -16.64 -3.24
CA VAL A 483 -16.58 -15.87 -3.78
C VAL A 483 -16.74 -15.68 -5.29
N GLN A 484 -16.48 -14.46 -5.77
CA GLN A 484 -16.45 -14.15 -7.19
C GLN A 484 -15.01 -14.25 -7.70
N SER A 485 -14.78 -15.10 -8.72
CA SER A 485 -13.47 -15.21 -9.38
C SER A 485 -13.24 -14.02 -10.30
N LYS A 486 -11.98 -13.57 -10.38
CA LYS A 486 -11.52 -12.58 -11.36
C LYS A 486 -10.24 -13.08 -12.03
N ASN A 487 -9.99 -12.64 -13.25
CA ASN A 487 -8.71 -12.89 -13.92
C ASN A 487 -7.62 -12.04 -13.26
N ALA A 488 -6.48 -12.65 -12.97
CA ALA A 488 -5.33 -11.93 -12.45
C ALA A 488 -4.86 -10.86 -13.46
N GLN A 489 -4.76 -9.62 -13.00
CA GLN A 489 -4.43 -8.49 -13.85
C GLN A 489 -2.92 -8.28 -13.93
N HIS A 490 -2.38 -8.42 -15.13
CA HIS A 490 -1.00 -8.01 -15.42
C HIS A 490 -0.96 -6.48 -15.57
N LYS A 491 -0.26 -5.78 -14.68
CA LYS A 491 -0.15 -4.32 -14.77
C LYS A 491 0.69 -3.92 -15.98
N ARG A 492 0.21 -2.88 -16.66
CA ARG A 492 0.89 -2.29 -17.82
C ARG A 492 2.10 -1.48 -17.34
N LYS A 493 3.18 -1.45 -18.12
CA LYS A 493 4.36 -0.59 -17.88
C LYS A 493 3.99 0.89 -17.76
N SER A 494 2.95 1.34 -18.48
CA SER A 494 2.45 2.70 -18.45
C SER A 494 1.78 3.11 -17.15
N ILE A 495 1.34 2.14 -16.30
CA ILE A 495 0.70 2.44 -15.02
C ILE A 495 1.80 2.73 -13.98
N ASN A 496 2.17 4.00 -13.89
CA ASN A 496 3.21 4.50 -13.00
C ASN A 496 2.73 5.77 -12.29
N LYS A 497 2.96 5.88 -11.00
CA LYS A 497 2.54 7.07 -10.22
C LYS A 497 3.41 8.31 -10.48
N TYR A 498 4.56 8.14 -11.14
CA TYR A 498 5.52 9.20 -11.45
C TYR A 498 5.40 9.73 -12.88
N THR A 499 4.27 9.52 -13.54
CA THR A 499 3.96 10.11 -14.84
C THR A 499 2.51 10.55 -14.90
N VAL A 500 2.22 11.67 -15.57
CA VAL A 500 0.85 12.19 -15.73
C VAL A 500 -0.07 11.12 -16.32
N LYS A 501 0.31 10.53 -17.45
CA LYS A 501 -0.45 9.44 -18.11
C LYS A 501 -0.67 8.22 -17.20
N GLY A 502 0.34 7.86 -16.41
CA GLY A 502 0.24 6.75 -15.46
C GLY A 502 -0.73 7.05 -14.33
N ARG A 503 -0.70 8.28 -13.80
CA ARG A 503 -1.65 8.73 -12.77
C ARG A 503 -3.09 8.80 -13.28
N GLU A 504 -3.32 9.27 -14.50
CA GLU A 504 -4.65 9.26 -15.14
C GLU A 504 -5.23 7.85 -15.26
N GLN A 505 -4.37 6.84 -15.54
CA GLN A 505 -4.79 5.44 -15.58
C GLN A 505 -5.07 4.84 -14.20
N ILE A 506 -4.34 5.30 -13.18
CA ILE A 506 -4.53 4.89 -11.80
C ILE A 506 -5.77 5.60 -11.22
N HIS A 507 -6.02 6.85 -11.62
CA HIS A 507 -7.06 7.73 -11.12
C HIS A 507 -7.92 8.24 -12.26
N LYS A 508 -9.15 7.84 -12.29
CA LYS A 508 -10.16 8.48 -13.13
C LYS A 508 -10.84 9.57 -12.31
N ASN A 509 -10.54 10.84 -12.64
CA ASN A 509 -11.22 12.08 -12.21
C ASN A 509 -11.04 12.54 -10.74
N LEU A 510 -10.31 13.64 -10.53
CA LEU A 510 -10.33 14.48 -9.33
C LEU A 510 -11.44 15.53 -9.46
N ALA A 511 -12.27 15.65 -8.41
CA ALA A 511 -13.29 16.69 -8.30
C ALA A 511 -12.95 17.68 -7.16
N ILE A 512 -11.69 18.13 -7.07
CA ILE A 512 -11.23 19.04 -6.03
C ILE A 512 -10.42 20.15 -6.70
N ASP A 513 -10.64 21.39 -6.27
CA ASP A 513 -9.81 22.51 -6.65
C ASP A 513 -8.42 22.37 -6.00
N THR A 514 -7.46 21.99 -6.83
CA THR A 514 -6.06 21.81 -6.40
C THR A 514 -5.40 23.14 -6.04
N ALA A 515 -5.82 24.27 -6.64
CA ALA A 515 -5.26 25.58 -6.35
C ALA A 515 -5.57 26.01 -4.90
N THR A 516 -6.82 25.87 -4.47
CA THR A 516 -7.22 26.13 -3.08
C THR A 516 -6.53 25.18 -2.11
N MET A 517 -6.37 23.90 -2.47
CA MET A 517 -5.64 22.96 -1.64
C MET A 517 -4.17 23.34 -1.45
N LEU A 518 -3.47 23.72 -2.52
CA LEU A 518 -2.08 24.20 -2.48
C LEU A 518 -1.95 25.50 -1.68
N TRP A 519 -2.97 26.37 -1.79
CA TRP A 519 -3.00 27.59 -0.97
C TRP A 519 -3.09 27.25 0.53
N LEU A 520 -3.96 26.33 0.93
CA LEU A 520 -4.07 25.87 2.32
C LEU A 520 -2.75 25.32 2.87
N MET A 521 -2.00 24.59 2.04
CA MET A 521 -0.69 24.05 2.40
C MET A 521 0.36 25.13 2.62
N ARG A 522 0.39 26.15 1.74
CA ARG A 522 1.36 27.25 1.77
C ARG A 522 1.01 28.34 2.79
N ASN A 523 -0.21 28.32 3.32
CA ASN A 523 -0.70 29.26 4.31
C ASN A 523 -1.17 28.55 5.57
N PRO A 524 -0.25 27.99 6.38
CA PRO A 524 -0.57 27.38 7.65
C PRO A 524 -1.14 28.43 8.63
N VAL A 525 -1.95 27.97 9.57
CA VAL A 525 -2.45 28.83 10.64
C VAL A 525 -1.37 28.91 11.71
N LYS A 526 -0.81 30.10 11.91
CA LYS A 526 0.26 30.35 12.90
C LYS A 526 -0.14 29.87 14.30
N GLY A 527 0.79 29.25 15.02
CA GLY A 527 0.58 28.76 16.39
C GLY A 527 -0.28 27.50 16.52
N ARG A 528 -0.64 26.83 15.40
CA ARG A 528 -1.34 25.56 15.41
C ARG A 528 -0.37 24.38 15.25
N THR A 529 -0.80 23.20 15.70
CA THR A 529 -0.01 21.97 15.63
C THR A 529 0.14 21.45 14.20
N ILE A 530 1.15 20.62 13.95
CA ILE A 530 1.32 19.89 12.68
C ILE A 530 0.12 18.94 12.43
N GLU A 531 -0.49 18.41 13.50
CA GLU A 531 -1.70 17.59 13.43
C GLU A 531 -2.88 18.38 12.87
N TYR A 532 -3.10 19.62 13.37
CA TYR A 532 -4.13 20.52 12.86
C TYR A 532 -3.90 20.87 11.37
N ALA A 533 -2.66 21.22 11.03
CA ALA A 533 -2.30 21.58 9.65
C ALA A 533 -2.55 20.43 8.67
N ASP A 534 -2.12 19.21 9.00
CA ASP A 534 -2.35 18.01 8.18
C ASP A 534 -3.84 17.65 8.09
N ASN A 535 -4.58 17.75 9.21
CA ASN A 535 -6.01 17.45 9.23
C ASN A 535 -6.85 18.47 8.46
N ARG A 536 -6.47 19.75 8.46
CA ARG A 536 -7.12 20.81 7.66
C ARG A 536 -7.13 20.45 6.17
N ILE A 537 -6.01 19.99 5.64
CA ILE A 537 -5.88 19.56 4.24
C ILE A 537 -6.67 18.27 4.00
N SER A 538 -6.61 17.34 4.95
CA SER A 538 -7.34 16.07 4.88
C SER A 538 -8.85 16.28 4.83
N LEU A 539 -9.38 17.20 5.63
CA LEU A 539 -10.79 17.57 5.67
C LEU A 539 -11.22 18.25 4.38
N TYR A 540 -10.38 19.15 3.82
CA TYR A 540 -10.65 19.79 2.54
C TYR A 540 -10.86 18.73 1.43
N ALA A 541 -9.97 17.75 1.38
CA ALA A 541 -10.10 16.63 0.45
C ALA A 541 -11.34 15.76 0.72
N ALA A 542 -11.63 15.45 1.98
CA ALA A 542 -12.75 14.59 2.37
C ALA A 542 -14.12 15.26 2.13
N GLN A 543 -14.19 16.57 2.34
CA GLN A 543 -15.40 17.38 2.13
C GLN A 543 -15.52 17.91 0.68
N TYR A 544 -14.59 17.54 -0.23
CA TYR A 544 -14.58 18.00 -1.63
C TYR A 544 -14.55 19.52 -1.77
N GLY A 545 -13.85 20.22 -0.88
CA GLY A 545 -13.79 21.67 -0.86
C GLY A 545 -15.09 22.36 -0.46
N LYS A 546 -16.06 21.63 0.11
CA LYS A 546 -17.39 22.13 0.46
C LYS A 546 -17.55 22.33 1.97
N CYS A 547 -18.29 23.36 2.34
CA CYS A 547 -18.72 23.58 3.71
C CYS A 547 -19.55 22.38 4.21
N ALA A 548 -19.26 21.89 5.42
CA ALA A 548 -19.93 20.71 5.98
C ALA A 548 -21.44 20.95 6.27
N VAL A 549 -21.83 22.18 6.54
CA VAL A 549 -23.22 22.56 6.82
C VAL A 549 -23.98 22.86 5.54
N THR A 550 -23.51 23.82 4.75
CA THR A 550 -24.23 24.31 3.55
C THR A 550 -24.03 23.42 2.32
N GLY A 551 -22.94 22.66 2.24
CA GLY A 551 -22.59 21.90 1.04
C GLY A 551 -22.06 22.76 -0.13
N ILE A 552 -21.92 24.06 0.05
CA ILE A 552 -21.44 25.01 -0.97
C ILE A 552 -19.92 24.92 -1.06
N PRO A 553 -19.31 24.98 -2.26
CA PRO A 553 -17.86 25.10 -2.40
C PRO A 553 -17.32 26.35 -1.70
N MET A 554 -16.17 26.23 -1.04
CA MET A 554 -15.49 27.31 -0.33
C MET A 554 -14.23 27.70 -1.08
N ASP A 555 -13.97 29.00 -1.21
CA ASP A 555 -12.69 29.52 -1.67
C ASP A 555 -11.64 29.56 -0.53
N SER A 556 -10.39 29.88 -0.88
CA SER A 556 -9.27 29.89 0.07
C SER A 556 -9.47 30.84 1.27
N HIS A 557 -10.20 31.93 1.10
CA HIS A 557 -10.42 32.96 2.12
C HIS A 557 -11.65 32.69 3.00
N ASP A 558 -12.54 31.78 2.56
CA ASP A 558 -13.78 31.42 3.26
C ASP A 558 -13.64 30.17 4.14
N ILE A 559 -12.52 29.43 4.02
CA ILE A 559 -12.32 28.17 4.73
C ILE A 559 -11.92 28.37 6.18
N HIS A 560 -12.77 27.94 7.11
CA HIS A 560 -12.50 27.84 8.53
C HIS A 560 -12.47 26.37 8.99
N CYS A 561 -11.36 25.98 9.63
CA CYS A 561 -11.25 24.68 10.29
C CYS A 561 -11.68 24.84 11.76
N HIS A 562 -12.90 24.37 12.04
CA HIS A 562 -13.56 24.51 13.32
C HIS A 562 -13.35 23.28 14.20
N HIS A 563 -13.06 23.51 15.49
CA HIS A 563 -13.06 22.46 16.51
C HIS A 563 -14.50 22.22 16.97
N LYS A 564 -15.02 21.01 16.79
CA LYS A 564 -16.38 20.64 17.24
C LYS A 564 -16.53 20.83 18.76
N VAL A 565 -15.56 20.30 19.51
CA VAL A 565 -15.36 20.63 20.93
C VAL A 565 -14.24 21.65 20.98
N PRO A 566 -14.47 22.85 21.53
CA PRO A 566 -13.46 23.91 21.59
C PRO A 566 -12.19 23.47 22.35
N VAL A 567 -11.04 24.04 21.99
CA VAL A 567 -9.76 23.76 22.69
C VAL A 567 -9.82 24.20 24.15
N SER A 568 -10.53 25.29 24.46
CA SER A 568 -10.81 25.73 25.83
C SER A 568 -11.51 24.67 26.70
N ASN A 569 -12.29 23.81 26.06
CA ASN A 569 -13.09 22.76 26.71
C ASN A 569 -12.43 21.37 26.52
N GLY A 570 -11.11 21.33 26.30
CA GLY A 570 -10.34 20.09 26.16
C GLY A 570 -10.40 19.43 24.77
N GLY A 571 -10.93 20.13 23.76
CA GLY A 571 -10.95 19.63 22.38
C GLY A 571 -9.55 19.47 21.79
N SER A 572 -9.29 18.36 21.09
CA SER A 572 -8.01 18.03 20.46
C SER A 572 -7.97 18.47 18.99
N ASP A 573 -6.75 18.54 18.41
CA ASP A 573 -6.52 18.75 16.99
C ASP A 573 -6.73 17.47 16.13
N GLU A 574 -7.25 16.40 16.71
CA GLU A 574 -7.55 15.16 16.01
C GLU A 574 -8.59 15.35 14.90
N TYR A 575 -8.46 14.57 13.84
CA TYR A 575 -9.34 14.62 12.66
C TYR A 575 -10.83 14.52 13.02
N VAL A 576 -11.19 13.71 14.01
CA VAL A 576 -12.59 13.50 14.43
C VAL A 576 -13.20 14.73 15.10
N ASN A 577 -12.38 15.57 15.76
CA ASN A 577 -12.83 16.80 16.41
C ASN A 577 -12.85 18.01 15.48
N LEU A 578 -12.26 17.92 14.29
CA LEU A 578 -12.16 19.03 13.33
C LEU A 578 -13.22 18.90 12.22
N ILE A 579 -13.63 20.04 11.65
CA ILE A 579 -14.56 20.12 10.53
C ILE A 579 -14.32 21.42 9.76
N LEU A 580 -14.42 21.39 8.42
CA LEU A 580 -14.34 22.61 7.61
C LEU A 580 -15.72 23.21 7.36
N VAL A 581 -15.83 24.49 7.66
CA VAL A 581 -17.04 25.28 7.44
C VAL A 581 -16.68 26.62 6.79
N SER A 582 -17.65 27.28 6.15
CA SER A 582 -17.46 28.64 5.66
C SER A 582 -17.37 29.63 6.84
N LYS A 583 -16.74 30.78 6.60
CA LYS A 583 -16.62 31.86 7.59
C LYS A 583 -17.95 32.26 8.20
N ALA A 584 -18.98 32.40 7.37
CA ALA A 584 -20.32 32.73 7.81
C ALA A 584 -20.94 31.67 8.73
N VAL A 585 -20.77 30.39 8.39
CA VAL A 585 -21.23 29.27 9.25
C VAL A 585 -20.42 29.22 10.54
N HIS A 586 -19.09 29.47 10.50
CA HIS A 586 -18.25 29.52 11.70
C HIS A 586 -18.72 30.61 12.68
N ILE A 587 -19.07 31.79 12.16
CA ILE A 587 -19.64 32.86 12.97
C ILE A 587 -20.95 32.40 13.61
N LEU A 588 -21.86 31.79 12.84
CA LEU A 588 -23.13 31.28 13.37
C LEU A 588 -22.97 30.20 14.45
N ILE A 589 -21.93 29.37 14.38
CA ILE A 589 -21.67 28.36 15.42
C ILE A 589 -21.42 29.03 16.76
N HIS A 590 -20.74 30.17 16.80
CA HIS A 590 -20.35 30.86 18.02
C HIS A 590 -21.20 32.12 18.36
N ALA A 591 -22.13 32.51 17.49
CA ALA A 591 -22.96 33.68 17.73
C ALA A 591 -23.91 33.49 18.92
N SER A 592 -23.88 34.45 19.87
CA SER A 592 -24.82 34.58 20.98
C SER A 592 -25.81 35.70 20.81
N SER A 593 -25.47 36.70 19.97
CA SER A 593 -26.29 37.88 19.71
C SER A 593 -27.35 37.60 18.66
N GLU A 594 -28.60 37.89 18.96
CA GLU A 594 -29.76 37.69 18.09
C GLU A 594 -29.63 38.42 16.73
N PRO A 595 -29.22 39.71 16.67
CA PRO A 595 -29.02 40.41 15.41
C PRO A 595 -27.94 39.78 14.52
N THR A 596 -26.91 39.21 15.13
CA THR A 596 -25.86 38.49 14.36
C THR A 596 -26.41 37.17 13.80
N ILE A 597 -27.17 36.42 14.59
CA ILE A 597 -27.80 35.18 14.14
C ILE A 597 -28.75 35.45 12.97
N GLU A 598 -29.66 36.42 13.09
CA GLU A 598 -30.60 36.77 12.02
C GLU A 598 -29.88 37.23 10.73
N LYS A 599 -28.86 38.08 10.86
CA LYS A 599 -28.07 38.56 9.72
C LYS A 599 -27.49 37.41 8.90
N TYR A 600 -26.84 36.44 9.57
CA TYR A 600 -26.18 35.36 8.87
C TYR A 600 -27.15 34.24 8.45
N LEU A 601 -28.26 34.02 9.14
CA LEU A 601 -29.33 33.13 8.67
C LEU A 601 -29.96 33.63 7.39
N LYS A 602 -30.30 34.94 7.33
CA LYS A 602 -30.83 35.58 6.09
C LYS A 602 -29.84 35.45 4.94
N SER A 603 -28.53 35.67 5.21
CA SER A 603 -27.49 35.61 4.19
C SER A 603 -27.26 34.19 3.65
N LEU A 604 -27.35 33.16 4.48
CA LEU A 604 -27.06 31.78 4.11
C LEU A 604 -28.28 31.01 3.60
N ASN A 605 -29.49 31.47 3.90
CA ASN A 605 -30.78 30.83 3.52
C ASN A 605 -30.74 29.29 3.73
N LEU A 606 -30.49 28.86 4.94
CA LEU A 606 -30.29 27.46 5.30
C LEU A 606 -31.61 26.68 5.29
N ASP A 607 -31.62 25.49 4.74
CA ASP A 607 -32.74 24.55 4.85
C ASP A 607 -32.74 23.85 6.26
N ASN A 608 -33.86 23.19 6.60
CA ASN A 608 -34.06 22.54 7.89
C ASN A 608 -32.95 21.50 8.22
N LYS A 609 -32.43 20.77 7.21
CA LYS A 609 -31.33 19.79 7.40
C LYS A 609 -30.01 20.48 7.68
N GLN A 610 -29.78 21.64 7.07
CA GLN A 610 -28.57 22.44 7.29
C GLN A 610 -28.60 23.07 8.68
N ILE A 611 -29.75 23.55 9.13
CA ILE A 611 -29.96 24.08 10.48
C ILE A 611 -29.78 22.96 11.54
N GLU A 612 -30.29 21.77 11.29
CA GLU A 612 -30.02 20.62 12.18
C GLU A 612 -28.52 20.33 12.31
N LYS A 613 -27.76 20.37 11.21
CA LYS A 613 -26.31 20.20 11.24
C LYS A 613 -25.60 21.34 11.98
N LEU A 614 -26.03 22.57 11.75
CA LEU A 614 -25.52 23.76 12.44
C LEU A 614 -25.77 23.64 13.96
N ASN A 615 -26.97 23.30 14.37
CA ASN A 615 -27.34 23.15 15.77
C ASN A 615 -26.57 22.03 16.48
N LYS A 616 -26.27 20.92 15.78
CA LYS A 616 -25.36 19.88 16.32
C LYS A 616 -23.97 20.44 16.60
N LEU A 617 -23.41 21.30 15.73
CA LEU A 617 -22.12 21.92 15.96
C LEU A 617 -22.19 22.97 17.08
N ARG A 618 -23.26 23.73 17.18
CA ARG A 618 -23.50 24.68 18.27
C ARG A 618 -23.56 23.97 19.63
N THR A 619 -24.33 22.89 19.72
CA THR A 619 -24.40 22.08 20.95
C THR A 619 -23.04 21.53 21.36
N MET A 620 -22.23 21.04 20.40
CA MET A 620 -20.86 20.55 20.69
C MET A 620 -19.91 21.67 21.11
N ALA A 621 -20.18 22.91 20.70
CA ALA A 621 -19.47 24.13 21.11
C ALA A 621 -20.09 24.80 22.35
N GLU A 622 -21.01 24.10 23.06
CA GLU A 622 -21.74 24.60 24.24
C GLU A 622 -22.60 25.86 23.98
N MET A 623 -23.02 26.04 22.74
CA MET A 623 -23.90 27.13 22.35
C MET A 623 -25.35 26.67 22.23
N PRO A 624 -26.35 27.46 22.63
CA PRO A 624 -27.75 27.11 22.51
C PRO A 624 -28.16 26.89 21.05
N PRO A 625 -29.05 25.92 20.77
CA PRO A 625 -29.54 25.70 19.42
C PRO A 625 -30.36 26.91 18.93
N ILE A 626 -30.30 27.18 17.63
CA ILE A 626 -31.15 28.19 16.98
C ILE A 626 -32.51 27.56 16.73
N ILE A 627 -33.55 28.19 17.26
CA ILE A 627 -34.97 27.84 17.05
C ILE A 627 -35.49 28.79 15.97
N LEU A 628 -36.08 28.28 14.88
CA LEU A 628 -36.70 29.07 13.82
C LEU A 628 -38.11 29.45 14.17
#